data_abbe83c09909aacb01fa2ba4435412f4
#
_entry.id   abbe83c09909aacb01fa2ba4435412f4
#
_cell.length_a   1.000
_cell.length_b   1.000
_cell.length_c   1.000
_cell.angle_alpha   90.00
_cell.angle_beta   90.00
_cell.angle_gamma   90.00
#
_symmetry.space_group_name_H-M   'P 1'
#
loop_
_entity.id
_entity.type
_entity.pdbx_description
1 polymer ?
#
loop_
_entity_poly.entity_id
_entity_poly.type
_entity_poly.pdbx_seq_one_letter_code
_entity_poly.pdbx_strand_id
1 'polypeptide(L)'
;MEELKKCVHDLLNAKSNHLPLLQHVNELLLRDYYLSLGGYLTVIPKEVEIYYVNRKVIPPFVDTNMQCMVDPKTNDEIWNLQSGRFGQLYFHQKGSGGIDICLSDSHDYALCCSIKAAEVNGEECWSPLKVRNRLVEIICHQEGLSDKQAVMDWVNRIYSLPMLHRRETPQEGEFYHLRRKNLRRRDKNVLLPLRSLMDLWNKGLAINNVQKLMIYLNLHPDADILQVLRDHQFRFIPSEIRIRYNLGKKVKLYD
;
A
#
# COMPACT_ATOMS: atom_id res chain seq x y z
N MET A 1 -8.18 -5.92 15.38
CA MET A 1 -9.04 -6.29 14.23
C MET A 1 -10.34 -5.49 14.20
N GLU A 2 -10.98 -5.23 15.33
CA GLU A 2 -12.25 -4.48 15.41
C GLU A 2 -12.19 -3.07 14.84
N GLU A 3 -11.12 -2.33 15.12
CA GLU A 3 -10.95 -0.95 14.61
C GLU A 3 -10.87 -0.90 13.08
N LEU A 4 -10.11 -1.84 12.47
CA LEU A 4 -10.01 -1.94 11.02
C LEU A 4 -11.36 -2.35 10.39
N LYS A 5 -12.09 -3.29 11.00
CA LYS A 5 -13.44 -3.66 10.55
C LYS A 5 -14.41 -2.51 10.66
N LYS A 6 -14.34 -1.74 11.76
CA LYS A 6 -15.16 -0.53 11.92
C LYS A 6 -14.86 0.48 10.84
N CYS A 7 -13.57 0.76 10.54
CA CYS A 7 -13.19 1.69 9.48
C CYS A 7 -13.70 1.24 8.10
N VAL A 8 -13.64 -0.07 7.81
CA VAL A 8 -14.21 -0.64 6.57
C VAL A 8 -15.73 -0.49 6.56
N HIS A 9 -16.40 -0.73 7.67
CA HIS A 9 -17.86 -0.53 7.78
C HIS A 9 -18.25 0.94 7.55
N ASP A 10 -17.51 1.89 8.12
CA ASP A 10 -17.73 3.32 7.92
C ASP A 10 -17.52 3.70 6.44
N LEU A 11 -16.51 3.13 5.77
CA LEU A 11 -16.29 3.28 4.34
C LEU A 11 -17.47 2.77 3.50
N LEU A 12 -18.04 1.62 3.85
CA LEU A 12 -19.18 1.03 3.14
C LEU A 12 -20.45 1.87 3.28
N ASN A 13 -20.64 2.55 4.39
CA ASN A 13 -21.79 3.42 4.68
C ASN A 13 -21.61 4.87 4.22
N ALA A 14 -20.41 5.24 3.78
CA ALA A 14 -20.12 6.58 3.31
C ALA A 14 -20.85 6.89 2.00
N LYS A 15 -21.67 7.95 1.99
CA LYS A 15 -22.37 8.43 0.78
C LYS A 15 -21.46 9.21 -0.17
N SER A 16 -20.40 9.78 0.36
CA SER A 16 -19.42 10.60 -0.38
C SER A 16 -18.10 10.64 0.38
N ASN A 17 -17.08 11.23 -0.24
CA ASN A 17 -15.78 11.47 0.41
C ASN A 17 -15.08 10.20 0.91
N HIS A 18 -15.04 9.17 0.06
CA HIS A 18 -14.39 7.89 0.39
C HIS A 18 -12.87 8.01 0.61
N LEU A 19 -12.23 9.05 0.04
CA LEU A 19 -10.77 9.18 0.05
C LEU A 19 -10.16 9.20 1.46
N PRO A 20 -10.61 10.02 2.42
CA PRO A 20 -10.05 10.00 3.78
C PRO A 20 -10.21 8.65 4.48
N LEU A 21 -11.32 7.97 4.28
CA LEU A 21 -11.56 6.64 4.86
C LEU A 21 -10.64 5.58 4.24
N LEU A 22 -10.42 5.62 2.92
CA LEU A 22 -9.47 4.74 2.24
C LEU A 22 -8.03 4.99 2.71
N GLN A 23 -7.65 6.26 2.90
CA GLN A 23 -6.34 6.61 3.46
C GLN A 23 -6.22 6.12 4.90
N HIS A 24 -7.25 6.28 5.71
CA HIS A 24 -7.25 5.81 7.10
C HIS A 24 -7.12 4.29 7.20
N VAL A 25 -7.73 3.51 6.30
CA VAL A 25 -7.49 2.06 6.22
C VAL A 25 -6.01 1.76 5.97
N ASN A 26 -5.36 2.48 5.04
CA ASN A 26 -3.93 2.33 4.79
C ASN A 26 -3.08 2.68 6.02
N GLU A 27 -3.41 3.77 6.72
CA GLU A 27 -2.73 4.22 7.95
C GLU A 27 -2.82 3.17 9.04
N LEU A 28 -4.01 2.62 9.28
CA LEU A 28 -4.21 1.53 10.25
C LEU A 28 -3.33 0.33 9.92
N LEU A 29 -3.30 -0.11 8.64
CA LEU A 29 -2.48 -1.24 8.22
C LEU A 29 -0.98 -0.99 8.44
N LEU A 30 -0.50 0.20 8.15
CA LEU A 30 0.91 0.57 8.31
C LEU A 30 1.31 0.71 9.78
N ARG A 31 0.44 1.31 10.61
CA ARG A 31 0.72 1.64 12.00
C ARG A 31 0.45 0.49 12.96
N ASP A 32 -0.72 -0.14 12.83
CA ASP A 32 -1.26 -0.99 13.89
C ASP A 32 -1.22 -2.48 13.59
N TYR A 33 -0.92 -2.88 12.33
CA TYR A 33 -1.03 -4.27 11.93
C TYR A 33 0.24 -4.84 11.30
N TYR A 34 0.38 -6.15 11.43
CA TYR A 34 1.35 -6.97 10.72
C TYR A 34 0.68 -8.28 10.30
N LEU A 35 1.26 -8.99 9.34
CA LEU A 35 0.79 -10.31 8.97
C LEU A 35 1.72 -11.37 9.56
N SER A 36 1.14 -12.47 10.03
CA SER A 36 1.88 -13.63 10.49
C SER A 36 1.29 -14.91 9.92
N LEU A 37 2.15 -15.87 9.62
CA LEU A 37 1.80 -17.19 9.12
C LEU A 37 2.59 -18.25 9.89
N GLY A 38 1.87 -19.15 10.59
CA GLY A 38 2.45 -20.31 11.26
C GLY A 38 3.53 -20.00 12.31
N GLY A 39 3.69 -18.76 12.73
CA GLY A 39 4.74 -18.32 13.68
C GLY A 39 6.14 -18.20 13.07
N TYR A 40 6.35 -18.66 11.83
CA TYR A 40 7.65 -18.59 11.15
C TYR A 40 7.79 -17.43 10.16
N LEU A 41 6.69 -16.78 9.80
CA LEU A 41 6.66 -15.66 8.87
C LEU A 41 6.00 -14.46 9.53
N THR A 42 6.70 -13.33 9.51
CA THR A 42 6.19 -12.01 9.91
C THR A 42 6.39 -11.03 8.77
N VAL A 43 5.33 -10.31 8.40
CA VAL A 43 5.36 -9.29 7.34
C VAL A 43 4.82 -7.98 7.90
N ILE A 44 5.66 -6.97 7.94
CA ILE A 44 5.35 -5.63 8.41
C ILE A 44 5.22 -4.72 7.19
N PRO A 45 4.02 -4.31 6.78
CA PRO A 45 3.85 -3.40 5.67
C PRO A 45 4.58 -2.06 5.91
N LYS A 46 5.32 -1.58 4.91
CA LYS A 46 6.00 -0.27 4.90
C LYS A 46 5.42 0.67 3.86
N GLU A 47 4.79 0.10 2.84
CA GLU A 47 4.10 0.82 1.78
C GLU A 47 2.96 -0.03 1.25
N VAL A 48 1.76 0.56 1.16
CA VAL A 48 0.55 -0.10 0.66
C VAL A 48 -0.19 0.76 -0.36
N GLU A 49 -0.90 0.11 -1.27
CA GLU A 49 -1.87 0.75 -2.19
C GLU A 49 -3.23 0.14 -2.00
N ILE A 50 -4.24 0.96 -1.71
CA ILE A 50 -5.61 0.50 -1.54
C ILE A 50 -6.38 0.50 -2.87
N TYR A 51 -7.22 -0.50 -3.06
CA TYR A 51 -8.11 -0.69 -4.18
C TYR A 51 -9.51 -0.96 -3.67
N TYR A 52 -10.51 -0.24 -4.20
CA TYR A 52 -11.89 -0.30 -3.71
C TYR A 52 -12.90 -0.27 -4.84
N VAL A 53 -13.89 -1.13 -4.75
CA VAL A 53 -15.08 -1.13 -5.61
C VAL A 53 -16.31 -1.33 -4.76
N ASN A 54 -17.23 -0.38 -4.84
CA ASN A 54 -18.57 -0.52 -4.27
C ASN A 54 -19.58 0.09 -5.25
N ARG A 55 -20.45 -0.75 -5.80
CA ARG A 55 -21.48 -0.33 -6.76
C ARG A 55 -22.80 0.03 -6.10
N LYS A 56 -22.96 -0.30 -4.82
CA LYS A 56 -24.18 -0.01 -4.06
C LYS A 56 -24.25 1.44 -3.57
N VAL A 57 -23.11 2.14 -3.47
CA VAL A 57 -23.08 3.57 -3.12
C VAL A 57 -23.44 4.44 -4.32
N ILE A 58 -24.00 5.63 -4.05
CA ILE A 58 -24.44 6.58 -5.08
C ILE A 58 -23.70 7.90 -4.87
N PRO A 59 -22.84 8.34 -5.82
CA PRO A 59 -22.43 7.62 -7.04
C PRO A 59 -21.53 6.42 -6.72
N PRO A 60 -21.53 5.37 -7.57
CA PRO A 60 -20.73 4.19 -7.32
C PRO A 60 -19.23 4.53 -7.33
N PHE A 61 -18.49 3.96 -6.37
CA PHE A 61 -17.04 4.02 -6.38
C PHE A 61 -16.49 2.79 -7.11
N VAL A 62 -15.86 3.00 -8.26
CA VAL A 62 -15.32 1.92 -9.08
C VAL A 62 -13.86 2.19 -9.39
N ASP A 63 -12.99 1.31 -8.90
CA ASP A 63 -11.58 1.27 -9.26
C ASP A 63 -11.36 0.17 -10.31
N THR A 64 -11.22 0.57 -11.56
CA THR A 64 -11.06 -0.36 -12.69
C THR A 64 -9.72 -1.10 -12.70
N ASN A 65 -8.80 -0.75 -11.79
CA ASN A 65 -7.52 -1.43 -11.61
C ASN A 65 -7.58 -2.53 -10.52
N MET A 66 -8.71 -2.67 -9.81
CA MET A 66 -8.92 -3.76 -8.89
C MET A 66 -8.80 -5.10 -9.61
N GLN A 67 -7.95 -5.99 -9.13
CA GLN A 67 -7.88 -7.34 -9.68
C GLN A 67 -9.14 -8.14 -9.35
N CYS A 68 -9.52 -9.04 -10.25
CA CYS A 68 -10.64 -9.96 -10.09
C CYS A 68 -12.03 -9.31 -10.23
N MET A 69 -12.14 -8.20 -10.95
CA MET A 69 -13.45 -7.64 -11.30
C MET A 69 -14.19 -8.43 -12.39
N VAL A 70 -13.47 -9.13 -13.26
CA VAL A 70 -14.05 -9.85 -14.41
C VAL A 70 -13.40 -11.21 -14.54
N ASP A 71 -14.20 -12.27 -14.64
CA ASP A 71 -13.70 -13.59 -15.02
C ASP A 71 -13.20 -13.55 -16.46
N PRO A 72 -11.90 -13.83 -16.70
CA PRO A 72 -11.37 -13.82 -18.06
C PRO A 72 -11.92 -14.95 -18.93
N LYS A 73 -12.60 -15.96 -18.37
CA LYS A 73 -13.18 -17.09 -19.10
C LYS A 73 -14.62 -16.83 -19.51
N THR A 74 -15.42 -16.31 -18.57
CA THR A 74 -16.87 -16.09 -18.79
C THR A 74 -17.19 -14.65 -19.10
N ASN A 75 -16.26 -13.72 -18.87
CA ASN A 75 -16.46 -12.27 -18.92
C ASN A 75 -17.49 -11.77 -17.88
N ASP A 76 -17.88 -12.63 -16.95
CA ASP A 76 -18.76 -12.26 -15.85
C ASP A 76 -17.96 -11.51 -14.77
N GLU A 77 -18.62 -10.59 -14.08
CA GLU A 77 -18.03 -9.93 -12.93
C GLU A 77 -17.85 -10.90 -11.77
N ILE A 78 -16.62 -11.29 -11.54
CA ILE A 78 -16.29 -12.00 -10.31
C ILE A 78 -16.13 -10.95 -9.21
N TRP A 79 -17.08 -10.96 -8.31
CA TRP A 79 -16.93 -10.27 -7.05
C TRP A 79 -15.91 -11.01 -6.19
N ASN A 80 -14.67 -10.75 -6.52
CA ASN A 80 -13.58 -10.89 -5.60
C ASN A 80 -13.24 -12.34 -5.18
N LEU A 81 -12.26 -12.92 -5.82
CA LEU A 81 -11.59 -14.14 -5.32
C LEU A 81 -11.06 -13.97 -3.87
N GLN A 82 -11.10 -12.76 -3.35
CA GLN A 82 -10.64 -12.38 -2.03
C GLN A 82 -11.78 -12.23 -1.02
N SER A 83 -13.03 -12.29 -1.45
CA SER A 83 -14.20 -12.15 -0.58
C SER A 83 -14.26 -13.24 0.48
N GLY A 84 -14.66 -12.88 1.70
CA GLY A 84 -14.66 -13.79 2.84
C GLY A 84 -13.29 -14.07 3.44
N ARG A 85 -12.23 -13.40 2.96
CA ARG A 85 -10.84 -13.59 3.38
C ARG A 85 -10.28 -12.41 4.18
N PHE A 86 -11.12 -11.70 4.89
CA PHE A 86 -10.71 -10.51 5.65
C PHE A 86 -9.49 -10.76 6.53
N GLY A 87 -8.44 -9.96 6.33
CA GLY A 87 -7.18 -10.07 7.06
C GLY A 87 -6.20 -11.12 6.53
N GLN A 88 -6.51 -11.79 5.42
CA GLN A 88 -5.65 -12.80 4.83
C GLN A 88 -4.82 -12.26 3.66
N LEU A 89 -3.70 -12.91 3.38
CA LEU A 89 -2.92 -12.67 2.18
C LEU A 89 -3.57 -13.33 0.96
N TYR A 90 -3.44 -12.65 -0.17
CA TYR A 90 -3.77 -13.17 -1.48
C TYR A 90 -2.64 -12.90 -2.46
N PHE A 91 -2.15 -13.93 -3.12
CA PHE A 91 -1.17 -13.82 -4.20
C PHE A 91 -1.87 -13.67 -5.54
N HIS A 92 -1.50 -12.66 -6.32
CA HIS A 92 -2.01 -12.51 -7.67
C HIS A 92 -1.53 -13.65 -8.58
N GLN A 93 -2.44 -14.40 -9.15
CA GLN A 93 -2.12 -15.51 -10.05
C GLN A 93 -1.69 -15.04 -11.45
N LYS A 94 -2.06 -13.82 -11.83
CA LYS A 94 -1.76 -13.23 -13.15
C LYS A 94 -1.07 -11.88 -13.01
N GLY A 95 -0.34 -11.48 -14.05
CA GLY A 95 0.32 -10.16 -14.12
C GLY A 95 1.65 -10.10 -13.41
N SER A 96 1.99 -8.94 -12.83
CA SER A 96 3.27 -8.69 -12.14
C SER A 96 3.44 -9.44 -10.82
N GLY A 97 2.44 -10.22 -10.40
CA GLY A 97 2.47 -11.03 -9.19
C GLY A 97 2.51 -10.19 -7.92
N GLY A 98 1.53 -9.32 -7.74
CA GLY A 98 1.32 -8.58 -6.49
C GLY A 98 0.83 -9.48 -5.35
N ILE A 99 0.84 -8.92 -4.17
CA ILE A 99 0.34 -9.54 -2.94
C ILE A 99 -0.61 -8.54 -2.31
N ASP A 100 -1.82 -9.00 -1.98
CA ASP A 100 -2.83 -8.17 -1.35
C ASP A 100 -3.15 -8.65 0.05
N ILE A 101 -3.47 -7.71 0.93
CA ILE A 101 -4.20 -7.93 2.17
C ILE A 101 -5.68 -7.82 1.83
N CYS A 102 -6.43 -8.91 1.98
CA CYS A 102 -7.85 -8.93 1.72
C CYS A 102 -8.62 -8.21 2.83
N LEU A 103 -9.53 -7.32 2.48
CA LEU A 103 -10.34 -6.54 3.44
C LEU A 103 -11.84 -6.62 3.14
N SER A 104 -12.26 -7.53 2.27
CA SER A 104 -13.67 -7.80 2.00
C SER A 104 -14.13 -9.01 2.80
N ASP A 105 -15.24 -8.85 3.50
CA ASP A 105 -15.92 -9.92 4.25
C ASP A 105 -17.22 -10.40 3.57
N SER A 106 -17.64 -9.73 2.50
CA SER A 106 -18.80 -10.09 1.70
C SER A 106 -18.54 -9.95 0.20
N HIS A 107 -19.46 -10.45 -0.63
CA HIS A 107 -19.42 -10.31 -2.09
C HIS A 107 -20.01 -8.98 -2.59
N ASP A 108 -20.46 -8.12 -1.71
CA ASP A 108 -21.15 -6.86 -2.08
C ASP A 108 -20.19 -5.76 -2.52
N TYR A 109 -18.93 -5.86 -2.10
CA TYR A 109 -17.88 -4.91 -2.41
C TYR A 109 -16.53 -5.62 -2.54
N ALA A 110 -15.57 -4.95 -3.15
CA ALA A 110 -14.20 -5.41 -3.23
C ALA A 110 -13.27 -4.37 -2.59
N LEU A 111 -12.50 -4.79 -1.61
CA LEU A 111 -11.52 -3.98 -0.91
C LEU A 111 -10.27 -4.80 -0.63
N CYS A 112 -9.12 -4.29 -1.05
CA CYS A 112 -7.83 -4.86 -0.71
C CYS A 112 -6.73 -3.80 -0.65
N CYS A 113 -5.66 -4.12 0.06
CA CYS A 113 -4.43 -3.33 0.08
C CYS A 113 -3.28 -4.14 -0.50
N SER A 114 -2.75 -3.71 -1.65
CA SER A 114 -1.57 -4.31 -2.25
C SER A 114 -0.31 -3.86 -1.52
N ILE A 115 0.51 -4.80 -1.08
CA ILE A 115 1.78 -4.54 -0.41
C ILE A 115 2.81 -4.13 -1.46
N LYS A 116 3.36 -2.93 -1.35
CA LYS A 116 4.39 -2.39 -2.25
C LYS A 116 5.79 -2.47 -1.67
N ALA A 117 5.90 -2.37 -0.34
CA ALA A 117 7.10 -2.62 0.41
C ALA A 117 6.74 -3.20 1.79
N ALA A 118 7.61 -4.04 2.32
CA ALA A 118 7.45 -4.62 3.65
C ALA A 118 8.81 -4.98 4.24
N GLU A 119 8.84 -5.11 5.56
CA GLU A 119 9.84 -5.88 6.26
C GLU A 119 9.34 -7.31 6.41
N VAL A 120 10.13 -8.28 5.98
CA VAL A 120 9.80 -9.71 6.01
C VAL A 120 10.83 -10.42 6.89
N ASN A 121 10.43 -10.90 8.06
CA ASN A 121 11.32 -11.49 9.06
C ASN A 121 12.57 -10.63 9.34
N GLY A 122 12.40 -9.31 9.50
CA GLY A 122 13.49 -8.37 9.77
C GLY A 122 14.23 -7.86 8.52
N GLU A 123 13.95 -8.38 7.31
CA GLU A 123 14.57 -7.95 6.07
C GLU A 123 13.68 -6.95 5.32
N GLU A 124 14.20 -5.78 4.97
CA GLU A 124 13.48 -4.75 4.20
C GLU A 124 13.41 -5.08 2.70
N CYS A 125 12.20 -5.18 2.20
CA CYS A 125 11.89 -5.47 0.80
C CYS A 125 11.14 -4.29 0.14
N TRP A 126 11.86 -3.42 -0.60
CA TRP A 126 11.33 -2.21 -1.23
C TRP A 126 10.94 -2.43 -2.71
N SER A 127 10.10 -3.40 -2.96
CA SER A 127 9.27 -3.53 -4.18
C SER A 127 8.31 -4.72 -4.01
N PRO A 128 7.15 -4.73 -4.69
CA PRO A 128 6.21 -5.86 -4.63
C PRO A 128 6.86 -7.19 -5.03
N LEU A 129 7.79 -7.14 -6.00
CA LEU A 129 8.51 -8.33 -6.48
C LEU A 129 9.45 -8.89 -5.41
N LYS A 130 10.20 -8.03 -4.71
CA LYS A 130 11.10 -8.46 -3.62
C LYS A 130 10.31 -9.04 -2.46
N VAL A 131 9.24 -8.36 -2.01
CA VAL A 131 8.34 -8.88 -0.97
C VAL A 131 7.82 -10.26 -1.34
N ARG A 132 7.25 -10.41 -2.55
CA ARG A 132 6.75 -11.69 -3.03
C ARG A 132 7.81 -12.79 -3.04
N ASN A 133 8.97 -12.50 -3.63
CA ASN A 133 10.03 -13.51 -3.76
C ASN A 133 10.52 -13.96 -2.37
N ARG A 134 10.64 -13.04 -1.42
CA ARG A 134 11.04 -13.37 -0.05
C ARG A 134 9.99 -14.24 0.67
N LEU A 135 8.71 -13.90 0.51
CA LEU A 135 7.60 -14.71 1.03
C LEU A 135 7.61 -16.12 0.43
N VAL A 136 7.77 -16.23 -0.89
CA VAL A 136 7.83 -17.53 -1.58
C VAL A 136 8.98 -18.37 -1.06
N GLU A 137 10.17 -17.81 -0.93
CA GLU A 137 11.36 -18.49 -0.41
C GLU A 137 11.10 -19.08 0.97
N ILE A 138 10.61 -18.27 1.91
CA ILE A 138 10.36 -18.71 3.29
C ILE A 138 9.27 -19.78 3.34
N ILE A 139 8.16 -19.59 2.63
CA ILE A 139 7.03 -20.54 2.64
C ILE A 139 7.43 -21.85 1.95
N CYS A 140 8.15 -21.82 0.82
CA CYS A 140 8.69 -23.03 0.19
C CYS A 140 9.51 -23.86 1.17
N HIS A 141 10.41 -23.21 1.88
CA HIS A 141 11.29 -23.87 2.84
C HIS A 141 10.52 -24.49 4.02
N GLN A 142 9.58 -23.76 4.59
CA GLN A 142 8.85 -24.20 5.80
C GLN A 142 7.78 -25.24 5.53
N GLU A 143 7.08 -25.11 4.40
CA GLU A 143 5.96 -25.98 4.04
C GLU A 143 6.36 -27.11 3.07
N GLY A 144 7.64 -27.19 2.68
CA GLY A 144 8.13 -28.22 1.75
C GLY A 144 7.53 -28.12 0.35
N LEU A 145 7.18 -26.90 -0.10
CA LEU A 145 6.55 -26.68 -1.41
C LEU A 145 7.62 -26.56 -2.50
N SER A 146 7.30 -27.10 -3.69
CA SER A 146 8.26 -27.25 -4.78
C SER A 146 8.66 -25.94 -5.45
N ASP A 147 7.73 -25.00 -5.55
CA ASP A 147 7.94 -23.80 -6.36
C ASP A 147 6.94 -22.67 -6.00
N LYS A 148 7.12 -21.53 -6.66
CA LYS A 148 6.29 -20.35 -6.50
C LYS A 148 4.80 -20.60 -6.74
N GLN A 149 4.45 -21.40 -7.75
CA GLN A 149 3.05 -21.65 -8.08
C GLN A 149 2.39 -22.47 -6.96
N ALA A 150 3.08 -23.46 -6.43
CA ALA A 150 2.64 -24.24 -5.28
C ALA A 150 2.40 -23.36 -4.05
N VAL A 151 3.29 -22.38 -3.76
CA VAL A 151 3.10 -21.42 -2.68
C VAL A 151 1.86 -20.54 -2.92
N MET A 152 1.70 -20.00 -4.12
CA MET A 152 0.55 -19.15 -4.46
C MET A 152 -0.76 -19.90 -4.30
N ASP A 153 -0.83 -21.14 -4.79
CA ASP A 153 -2.02 -21.98 -4.67
C ASP A 153 -2.29 -22.37 -3.21
N TRP A 154 -1.23 -22.68 -2.46
CA TRP A 154 -1.34 -23.04 -1.05
C TRP A 154 -1.85 -21.87 -0.20
N VAL A 155 -1.23 -20.68 -0.29
CA VAL A 155 -1.67 -19.48 0.44
C VAL A 155 -3.10 -19.09 0.06
N ASN A 156 -3.43 -19.13 -1.23
CA ASN A 156 -4.75 -18.74 -1.69
C ASN A 156 -5.87 -19.72 -1.29
N ARG A 157 -5.53 -20.92 -0.80
CA ARG A 157 -6.50 -21.92 -0.29
C ARG A 157 -6.69 -21.88 1.22
N ILE A 158 -5.86 -21.16 1.97
CA ILE A 158 -5.96 -21.08 3.43
C ILE A 158 -7.07 -20.08 3.79
N TYR A 159 -8.29 -20.61 4.01
CA TYR A 159 -9.45 -19.78 4.38
C TYR A 159 -9.64 -19.58 5.89
N SER A 160 -8.96 -20.36 6.73
CA SER A 160 -9.28 -20.47 8.16
C SER A 160 -8.35 -19.67 9.09
N LEU A 161 -7.25 -19.13 8.60
CA LEU A 161 -6.31 -18.39 9.43
C LEU A 161 -6.30 -16.92 9.04
N PRO A 162 -6.82 -16.01 9.91
CA PRO A 162 -6.55 -14.61 9.75
C PRO A 162 -5.03 -14.39 9.91
N MET A 163 -4.37 -13.93 8.85
CA MET A 163 -2.92 -13.65 8.86
C MET A 163 -2.61 -12.29 9.45
N LEU A 164 -3.60 -11.40 9.51
CA LEU A 164 -3.45 -10.04 10.01
C LEU A 164 -3.62 -10.01 11.52
N HIS A 165 -2.61 -9.51 12.22
CA HIS A 165 -2.56 -9.35 13.66
C HIS A 165 -2.37 -7.89 14.05
N ARG A 166 -2.97 -7.47 15.16
CA ARG A 166 -2.70 -6.16 15.74
C ARG A 166 -1.36 -6.18 16.47
N ARG A 167 -0.59 -5.12 16.32
CA ARG A 167 0.65 -4.91 17.06
C ARG A 167 0.33 -4.55 18.52
N GLU A 168 1.18 -4.95 19.43
CA GLU A 168 1.13 -4.51 20.83
C GLU A 168 1.45 -3.03 20.93
N THR A 169 2.46 -2.58 20.18
CA THR A 169 2.86 -1.17 20.11
C THR A 169 2.68 -0.67 18.68
N PRO A 170 1.82 0.33 18.44
CA PRO A 170 1.69 0.98 17.15
C PRO A 170 3.01 1.56 16.66
N GLN A 171 3.21 1.60 15.35
CA GLN A 171 4.34 2.32 14.76
C GLN A 171 4.09 3.83 14.83
N GLU A 172 5.05 4.57 15.37
CA GLU A 172 5.01 6.03 15.35
C GLU A 172 5.56 6.57 14.03
N GLY A 173 5.03 7.70 13.57
CA GLY A 173 5.51 8.37 12.37
C GLY A 173 4.41 9.09 11.60
N GLU A 174 4.83 9.83 10.60
CA GLU A 174 3.94 10.54 9.69
C GLU A 174 3.53 9.66 8.52
N PHE A 175 2.34 9.94 7.97
CA PHE A 175 1.84 9.26 6.79
C PHE A 175 1.96 10.15 5.55
N TYR A 176 2.46 9.56 4.48
CA TYR A 176 2.58 10.20 3.17
C TYR A 176 1.67 9.50 2.17
N HIS A 177 0.70 10.23 1.62
CA HIS A 177 -0.27 9.71 0.66
C HIS A 177 0.11 10.13 -0.76
N LEU A 178 0.38 9.16 -1.61
CA LEU A 178 0.88 9.36 -2.95
C LEU A 178 -0.10 8.85 -4.00
N ARG A 179 0.02 9.35 -5.22
CA ARG A 179 -0.67 8.78 -6.38
C ARG A 179 -0.08 7.42 -6.71
N ARG A 180 -0.96 6.50 -7.08
CA ARG A 180 -0.57 5.17 -7.55
C ARG A 180 0.18 5.29 -8.88
N LYS A 181 1.11 4.36 -9.13
CA LYS A 181 1.92 4.29 -10.36
C LYS A 181 1.64 3.00 -11.13
N ASN A 182 1.95 3.02 -12.43
CA ASN A 182 1.93 1.85 -13.31
C ASN A 182 0.55 1.16 -13.40
N LEU A 183 -0.52 1.92 -13.29
CA LEU A 183 -1.87 1.41 -13.46
C LEU A 183 -2.19 1.22 -14.95
N ARG A 184 -2.82 0.08 -15.28
CA ARG A 184 -3.16 -0.28 -16.67
C ARG A 184 -4.31 0.56 -17.21
N ARG A 185 -5.28 0.89 -16.39
CA ARG A 185 -6.47 1.67 -16.74
C ARG A 185 -6.38 3.04 -16.10
N ARG A 186 -6.72 4.08 -16.89
CA ARG A 186 -6.74 5.47 -16.44
C ARG A 186 -8.19 5.86 -16.20
N ASP A 187 -8.68 5.65 -15.01
CA ASP A 187 -9.95 6.18 -14.53
C ASP A 187 -9.73 7.41 -13.62
N LYS A 188 -10.82 8.04 -13.20
CA LYS A 188 -10.77 9.20 -12.29
C LYS A 188 -10.07 8.90 -10.96
N ASN A 189 -10.07 7.65 -10.52
CA ASN A 189 -9.48 7.22 -9.25
C ASN A 189 -7.95 7.04 -9.33
N VAL A 190 -7.36 6.99 -10.54
CA VAL A 190 -5.89 6.95 -10.72
C VAL A 190 -5.22 8.18 -10.10
N LEU A 191 -5.90 9.33 -10.13
CA LEU A 191 -5.38 10.58 -9.60
C LEU A 191 -5.47 10.69 -8.09
N LEU A 192 -6.24 9.81 -7.43
CA LEU A 192 -6.38 9.82 -5.98
C LEU A 192 -5.09 9.32 -5.30
N PRO A 193 -4.68 9.94 -4.19
CA PRO A 193 -3.51 9.52 -3.43
C PRO A 193 -3.84 8.29 -2.55
N LEU A 194 -3.98 7.12 -3.19
CA LEU A 194 -4.37 5.84 -2.57
C LEU A 194 -3.18 4.91 -2.27
N ARG A 195 -1.96 5.40 -2.39
CA ARG A 195 -0.71 4.74 -2.00
C ARG A 195 -0.17 5.43 -0.76
N SER A 196 0.10 4.69 0.31
CA SER A 196 0.53 5.25 1.60
C SER A 196 1.78 4.58 2.12
N LEU A 197 2.64 5.36 2.77
CA LEU A 197 3.88 4.92 3.41
C LEU A 197 4.21 5.82 4.60
N MET A 198 5.08 5.36 5.51
CA MET A 198 5.54 6.13 6.67
C MET A 198 6.98 6.66 6.49
N ASP A 199 7.84 5.99 5.71
CA ASP A 199 9.21 6.43 5.46
C ASP A 199 9.38 6.99 4.04
N LEU A 200 9.17 8.29 3.90
CA LEU A 200 9.33 9.00 2.61
C LEU A 200 10.79 9.01 2.13
N TRP A 201 11.76 9.02 3.06
CA TRP A 201 13.17 9.20 2.73
C TRP A 201 13.92 7.89 2.50
N ASN A 202 13.23 6.75 2.60
CA ASN A 202 13.86 5.46 2.33
C ASN A 202 14.49 5.41 0.93
N LYS A 203 15.74 4.91 0.88
CA LYS A 203 16.52 4.81 -0.36
C LYS A 203 15.92 3.82 -1.36
N GLY A 204 15.20 2.82 -0.89
CA GLY A 204 14.51 1.84 -1.73
C GLY A 204 13.24 2.35 -2.40
N LEU A 205 12.69 3.48 -1.96
CA LEU A 205 11.49 4.07 -2.54
C LEU A 205 11.76 4.60 -3.95
N ALA A 206 11.02 4.13 -4.94
CA ALA A 206 11.16 4.50 -6.35
C ALA A 206 10.62 5.91 -6.67
N ILE A 207 11.08 6.91 -5.92
CA ILE A 207 10.79 8.34 -6.09
C ILE A 207 12.13 9.08 -5.93
N ASN A 208 12.43 10.04 -6.81
CA ASN A 208 13.67 10.81 -6.68
C ASN A 208 13.60 11.78 -5.50
N ASN A 209 14.77 12.20 -5.00
CA ASN A 209 14.87 13.02 -3.80
C ASN A 209 14.18 14.39 -3.93
N VAL A 210 14.14 14.99 -5.12
CA VAL A 210 13.42 16.25 -5.34
C VAL A 210 11.91 16.05 -5.20
N GLN A 211 11.37 14.95 -5.71
CA GLN A 211 9.96 14.60 -5.54
C GLN A 211 9.63 14.32 -4.07
N LYS A 212 10.50 13.61 -3.34
CA LYS A 212 10.35 13.40 -1.88
C LYS A 212 10.31 14.73 -1.14
N LEU A 213 11.24 15.62 -1.44
CA LEU A 213 11.30 16.96 -0.87
C LEU A 213 10.01 17.75 -1.13
N MET A 214 9.50 17.72 -2.37
CA MET A 214 8.25 18.41 -2.71
C MET A 214 7.04 17.85 -1.96
N ILE A 215 6.99 16.54 -1.75
CA ILE A 215 5.93 15.89 -0.95
C ILE A 215 6.05 16.34 0.51
N TYR A 216 7.25 16.28 1.09
CA TYR A 216 7.51 16.71 2.45
C TYR A 216 7.09 18.17 2.69
N LEU A 217 7.57 19.08 1.87
CA LEU A 217 7.27 20.52 1.97
C LEU A 217 5.79 20.88 1.69
N ASN A 218 5.02 20.00 1.04
CA ASN A 218 3.58 20.18 0.92
C ASN A 218 2.84 19.92 2.23
N LEU A 219 3.35 19.00 3.05
CA LEU A 219 2.78 18.65 4.35
C LEU A 219 3.31 19.56 5.47
N HIS A 220 4.50 20.12 5.28
CA HIS A 220 5.18 21.00 6.23
C HIS A 220 5.47 22.36 5.58
N PRO A 221 4.43 23.20 5.34
CA PRO A 221 4.59 24.48 4.62
C PRO A 221 5.50 25.48 5.37
N ASP A 222 5.59 25.35 6.68
CA ASP A 222 6.38 26.23 7.56
C ASP A 222 7.78 25.71 7.84
N ALA A 223 8.20 24.59 7.23
CA ALA A 223 9.53 24.02 7.42
C ALA A 223 10.62 24.93 6.88
N ASP A 224 11.74 25.02 7.59
CA ASP A 224 12.96 25.67 7.06
C ASP A 224 13.53 24.84 5.91
N ILE A 225 13.30 25.33 4.70
CA ILE A 225 13.66 24.66 3.46
C ILE A 225 15.16 24.37 3.40
N LEU A 226 16.01 25.30 3.84
CA LEU A 226 17.45 25.14 3.78
C LEU A 226 17.91 24.09 4.78
N GLN A 227 17.28 24.04 5.97
CA GLN A 227 17.55 23.01 6.96
C GLN A 227 17.14 21.64 6.45
N VAL A 228 15.94 21.50 5.91
CA VAL A 228 15.45 20.23 5.33
C VAL A 228 16.38 19.73 4.21
N LEU A 229 16.85 20.62 3.35
CA LEU A 229 17.81 20.26 2.29
C LEU A 229 19.14 19.74 2.86
N ARG A 230 19.65 20.33 3.97
CA ARG A 230 20.86 19.88 4.65
C ARG A 230 20.68 18.54 5.31
N ASP A 231 19.60 18.36 6.05
CA ASP A 231 19.26 17.12 6.79
C ASP A 231 19.18 15.92 5.84
N HIS A 232 18.66 16.14 4.63
CA HIS A 232 18.55 15.11 3.60
C HIS A 232 19.72 15.13 2.59
N GLN A 233 20.84 15.75 2.94
CA GLN A 233 22.11 15.68 2.23
C GLN A 233 22.04 16.14 0.75
N PHE A 234 21.21 17.13 0.45
CA PHE A 234 21.25 17.74 -0.88
C PHE A 234 22.56 18.51 -1.06
N ARG A 235 23.18 18.36 -2.22
CA ARG A 235 24.44 19.07 -2.54
C ARG A 235 24.21 20.51 -3.00
N PHE A 236 23.02 20.80 -3.49
CA PHE A 236 22.62 22.11 -4.00
C PHE A 236 21.11 22.28 -3.86
N ILE A 237 20.61 23.51 -3.97
CA ILE A 237 19.18 23.79 -3.98
C ILE A 237 18.62 23.43 -5.35
N PRO A 238 17.71 22.44 -5.49
CA PRO A 238 17.09 22.08 -6.76
C PRO A 238 16.37 23.27 -7.42
N SER A 239 16.37 23.31 -8.76
CA SER A 239 15.72 24.38 -9.53
C SER A 239 14.24 24.52 -9.23
N GLU A 240 13.54 23.41 -9.07
CA GLU A 240 12.11 23.34 -8.73
C GLU A 240 11.81 24.02 -7.40
N ILE A 241 12.70 23.84 -6.42
CA ILE A 241 12.60 24.47 -5.09
C ILE A 241 12.88 25.97 -5.20
N ARG A 242 13.91 26.37 -5.95
CA ARG A 242 14.20 27.79 -6.18
C ARG A 242 13.03 28.53 -6.78
N ILE A 243 12.39 27.95 -7.80
CA ILE A 243 11.23 28.55 -8.47
C ILE A 243 10.05 28.64 -7.49
N ARG A 244 9.72 27.53 -6.82
CA ARG A 244 8.55 27.45 -5.94
C ARG A 244 8.60 28.43 -4.78
N TYR A 245 9.77 28.59 -4.17
CA TYR A 245 9.97 29.43 -2.97
C TYR A 245 10.64 30.76 -3.28
N ASN A 246 10.73 31.14 -4.55
CA ASN A 246 11.33 32.38 -5.03
C ASN A 246 12.74 32.65 -4.44
N LEU A 247 13.55 31.60 -4.33
CA LEU A 247 14.90 31.70 -3.79
C LEU A 247 15.86 32.29 -4.83
N GLY A 248 16.43 33.45 -4.54
CA GLY A 248 17.38 34.09 -5.41
C GLY A 248 18.62 33.24 -5.73
N LYS A 249 19.26 33.48 -6.87
CA LYS A 249 20.48 32.76 -7.31
C LYS A 249 21.64 32.84 -6.31
N LYS A 250 21.68 33.88 -5.48
CA LYS A 250 22.73 34.10 -4.47
C LYS A 250 22.53 33.24 -3.21
N VAL A 251 21.33 32.68 -2.99
CA VAL A 251 21.06 31.78 -1.84
C VAL A 251 21.86 30.51 -2.06
N LYS A 252 22.76 30.21 -1.14
CA LYS A 252 23.56 28.98 -1.11
C LYS A 252 23.03 28.02 -0.05
N LEU A 253 23.22 26.74 -0.25
CA LEU A 253 22.85 25.71 0.72
C LEU A 253 23.93 25.52 1.78
N TYR A 254 25.20 25.71 1.36
CA TYR A 254 26.39 25.65 2.21
C TYR A 254 27.23 26.90 1.90
N ASP A 255 27.94 27.39 2.89
CA ASP A 255 28.91 28.47 2.76
C ASP A 255 30.18 28.01 2.07
#